data_6b355016503a28a32b9d543ce297dbf2
#
_entry.id   6b355016503a28a32b9d543ce297dbf2
#
_cell.length_a   1.000
_cell.length_b   1.000
_cell.length_c   1.000
_cell.angle_alpha   90.00
_cell.angle_beta   90.00
_cell.angle_gamma   90.00
#
_symmetry.space_group_name_H-M   'P 1'
#
loop_
_entity.id
_entity.type
_entity.pdbx_description
1 polymer ?
#
loop_
_entity_poly.entity_id
_entity_poly.type
_entity_poly.pdbx_seq_one_letter_code
_entity_poly.pdbx_strand_id
1 'polypeptide(L)'
;MLYSKENKESYLEPVFGSSAEDRDIPKYTLGKEPLEPRIAYRLVKDELLDEGSARQNLATFCQTYMEDEATKLMSETLEKNAIDKSEYPRTAELENRCVNIIADLWHAPKNQKFMGTSTIGSSEACMLGGMAMKFAWRKRAEKLGLDIYAQKPNLVISSGYQVCWEKFCVYWDIDMRVVPMDKDHMQLNTDQVLDYVDEYTIGVVGILGITYTGHYDDIYALNEKLEEYNSKTDYKVYIHVDAASGGFFTPFVEPDIIWDFRLKNVISINTSGHKYGLVYPGIGWVLWKDESYLPEELIFKVSYLGGEMPTMQINFSRSASHIIGQYYNFLRYGFEGYRTIHQKTSDVAQYLAHAVEQTGYFDIYNDGSHLPIVCYKLKDDANVKWTLYDLADRLQMRGWQVPAYPLPKNLENIIIQRYVCRADLGFNMAEEFIQDFQASIQELNNAHILFHDTQQSGVHGFTH
;
A
#
# COMPACT_ATOMS: atom_id res chain seq x y z
N MET A 1 -53.09 -26.11 -12.64
CA MET A 1 -51.62 -25.99 -12.66
C MET A 1 -51.30 -24.68 -13.35
N LEU A 2 -50.82 -23.70 -12.64
CA LEU A 2 -50.52 -22.36 -13.18
C LEU A 2 -49.19 -22.27 -13.94
N TYR A 3 -48.36 -23.31 -13.84
CA TYR A 3 -47.11 -23.35 -14.58
C TYR A 3 -46.87 -24.73 -15.19
N SER A 4 -46.98 -24.84 -16.54
CA SER A 4 -46.50 -25.99 -17.25
C SER A 4 -44.98 -25.96 -17.43
N LYS A 5 -44.33 -27.10 -17.47
CA LYS A 5 -42.87 -27.20 -17.74
C LYS A 5 -42.45 -26.59 -19.12
N GLU A 6 -43.39 -26.23 -19.94
CA GLU A 6 -43.15 -25.65 -21.28
C GLU A 6 -43.04 -24.15 -21.32
N ASN A 7 -43.41 -23.42 -20.23
CA ASN A 7 -43.28 -21.95 -20.14
C ASN A 7 -41.91 -21.54 -19.61
N LYS A 8 -40.84 -22.01 -20.19
CA LYS A 8 -39.48 -21.55 -19.88
C LYS A 8 -39.17 -20.10 -20.29
N GLU A 9 -40.08 -19.46 -21.03
CA GLU A 9 -39.95 -18.08 -21.55
C GLU A 9 -40.85 -17.07 -20.83
N SER A 10 -41.42 -17.41 -19.69
CA SER A 10 -42.18 -16.43 -18.90
C SER A 10 -41.21 -15.42 -18.24
N TYR A 11 -41.15 -14.22 -18.80
CA TYR A 11 -40.44 -13.07 -18.22
C TYR A 11 -41.13 -12.52 -16.96
N LEU A 12 -42.20 -13.13 -16.51
CA LEU A 12 -42.86 -12.80 -15.25
C LEU A 12 -42.13 -13.53 -14.11
N GLU A 13 -41.23 -12.82 -13.48
CA GLU A 13 -40.66 -13.31 -12.23
C GLU A 13 -41.69 -13.31 -11.11
N PRO A 14 -41.82 -14.39 -10.37
CA PRO A 14 -42.59 -14.36 -9.11
C PRO A 14 -42.00 -13.32 -8.18
N VAL A 15 -42.85 -12.69 -7.36
CA VAL A 15 -42.44 -11.66 -6.39
C VAL A 15 -41.36 -12.16 -5.41
N PHE A 16 -41.27 -13.49 -5.22
CA PHE A 16 -40.39 -14.15 -4.28
C PHE A 16 -39.31 -15.00 -4.92
N GLY A 17 -38.92 -14.72 -6.15
CA GLY A 17 -37.87 -15.46 -6.85
C GLY A 17 -38.36 -16.28 -8.01
N SER A 18 -37.46 -16.73 -8.87
CA SER A 18 -37.76 -17.58 -10.03
C SER A 18 -37.48 -19.05 -9.69
N SER A 19 -38.11 -19.98 -10.39
CA SER A 19 -37.84 -21.42 -10.26
C SER A 19 -36.39 -21.80 -10.59
N ALA A 20 -35.62 -20.91 -11.18
CA ALA A 20 -34.21 -21.07 -11.44
C ALA A 20 -33.35 -20.76 -10.19
N GLU A 21 -33.85 -19.96 -9.25
CA GLU A 21 -33.21 -19.66 -7.99
C GLU A 21 -33.39 -20.80 -6.97
N ASP A 22 -34.43 -21.63 -7.13
CA ASP A 22 -34.69 -22.80 -6.28
C ASP A 22 -33.83 -24.03 -6.64
N ARG A 23 -32.91 -23.90 -7.62
CA ARG A 23 -31.99 -24.98 -7.98
C ARG A 23 -30.84 -25.05 -6.97
N ASP A 24 -30.43 -26.28 -6.64
CA ASP A 24 -29.18 -26.50 -5.92
C ASP A 24 -28.01 -26.11 -6.83
N ILE A 25 -27.46 -24.93 -6.59
CA ILE A 25 -26.32 -24.38 -7.36
C ILE A 25 -25.04 -24.78 -6.62
N PRO A 26 -24.20 -25.62 -7.22
CA PRO A 26 -22.98 -26.06 -6.57
C PRO A 26 -22.02 -24.89 -6.35
N LYS A 27 -21.56 -24.68 -5.10
CA LYS A 27 -20.61 -23.59 -4.73
C LYS A 27 -19.16 -23.92 -5.07
N TYR A 28 -18.79 -25.20 -5.08
CA TYR A 28 -17.37 -25.63 -5.18
C TYR A 28 -17.08 -26.49 -6.41
N THR A 29 -18.04 -26.68 -7.28
CA THR A 29 -17.90 -27.39 -8.56
C THR A 29 -18.59 -26.59 -9.65
N LEU A 30 -18.14 -26.76 -10.90
CA LEU A 30 -18.79 -26.12 -12.02
C LEU A 30 -20.19 -26.76 -12.23
N GLY A 31 -21.22 -25.92 -12.25
CA GLY A 31 -22.57 -26.34 -12.58
C GLY A 31 -22.65 -26.89 -14.00
N LYS A 32 -23.53 -27.89 -14.24
CA LYS A 32 -23.68 -28.48 -15.56
C LYS A 32 -24.42 -27.57 -16.55
N GLU A 33 -25.37 -26.81 -16.03
CA GLU A 33 -26.22 -25.95 -16.85
C GLU A 33 -25.85 -24.49 -16.67
N PRO A 34 -25.89 -23.67 -17.73
CA PRO A 34 -25.68 -22.23 -17.60
C PRO A 34 -26.82 -21.57 -16.84
N LEU A 35 -26.51 -20.49 -16.14
CA LEU A 35 -27.49 -19.60 -15.52
C LEU A 35 -27.74 -18.39 -16.43
N GLU A 36 -28.94 -17.82 -16.34
CA GLU A 36 -29.20 -16.52 -16.94
C GLU A 36 -28.30 -15.44 -16.32
N PRO A 37 -27.79 -14.48 -17.12
CA PRO A 37 -26.86 -13.44 -16.63
C PRO A 37 -27.39 -12.68 -15.41
N ARG A 38 -28.69 -12.38 -15.39
CA ARG A 38 -29.34 -11.64 -14.30
C ARG A 38 -29.38 -12.44 -13.00
N ILE A 39 -29.63 -13.77 -13.09
CA ILE A 39 -29.63 -14.65 -11.93
C ILE A 39 -28.22 -14.80 -11.38
N ALA A 40 -27.24 -15.06 -12.26
CA ALA A 40 -25.82 -15.13 -11.86
C ALA A 40 -25.35 -13.83 -11.19
N TYR A 41 -25.69 -12.67 -11.75
CA TYR A 41 -25.40 -11.36 -11.18
C TYR A 41 -25.96 -11.21 -9.76
N ARG A 42 -27.25 -11.57 -9.58
CA ARG A 42 -27.93 -11.45 -8.29
C ARG A 42 -27.31 -12.34 -7.24
N LEU A 43 -27.08 -13.62 -7.56
CA LEU A 43 -26.45 -14.57 -6.65
C LEU A 43 -25.08 -14.08 -6.16
N VAL A 44 -24.23 -13.62 -7.08
CA VAL A 44 -22.91 -13.06 -6.70
C VAL A 44 -23.07 -11.81 -5.85
N LYS A 45 -23.99 -10.91 -6.23
CA LYS A 45 -24.24 -9.68 -5.47
C LYS A 45 -24.73 -9.96 -4.05
N ASP A 46 -25.61 -10.96 -3.89
CA ASP A 46 -26.19 -11.33 -2.59
C ASP A 46 -25.12 -11.95 -1.67
N GLU A 47 -24.16 -12.72 -2.18
CA GLU A 47 -23.01 -13.21 -1.40
C GLU A 47 -22.12 -12.07 -0.87
N LEU A 48 -22.10 -10.90 -1.55
CA LEU A 48 -21.32 -9.74 -1.14
C LEU A 48 -22.04 -8.83 -0.12
N LEU A 49 -23.30 -9.12 0.24
CA LEU A 49 -24.06 -8.30 1.19
C LEU A 49 -23.53 -8.38 2.62
N ASP A 50 -22.84 -9.47 2.97
CA ASP A 50 -22.25 -9.66 4.29
C ASP A 50 -20.94 -8.89 4.48
N GLU A 51 -20.40 -8.27 3.41
CA GLU A 51 -19.19 -7.46 3.49
C GLU A 51 -19.48 -6.09 4.14
N GLY A 52 -18.57 -5.64 4.99
CA GLY A 52 -18.67 -4.33 5.62
C GLY A 52 -18.53 -3.17 4.62
N SER A 53 -18.95 -1.99 5.04
CA SER A 53 -18.77 -0.76 4.27
C SER A 53 -17.28 -0.44 4.08
N ALA A 54 -16.82 -0.37 2.83
CA ALA A 54 -15.44 0.01 2.52
C ALA A 54 -15.05 1.38 3.10
N ARG A 55 -16.00 2.32 3.21
CA ARG A 55 -15.77 3.66 3.80
C ARG A 55 -15.50 3.61 5.29
N GLN A 56 -16.11 2.65 6.02
CA GLN A 56 -15.93 2.45 7.47
C GLN A 56 -14.71 1.55 7.79
N ASN A 57 -14.03 1.04 6.77
CA ASN A 57 -12.79 0.31 6.95
C ASN A 57 -11.63 1.30 7.10
N LEU A 58 -11.27 1.65 8.34
CA LEU A 58 -10.15 2.52 8.67
C LEU A 58 -8.82 1.76 8.79
N ALA A 59 -8.80 0.45 8.51
CA ALA A 59 -7.59 -0.36 8.52
C ALA A 59 -6.78 -0.23 7.22
N THR A 60 -7.46 -0.07 6.09
CA THR A 60 -6.85 -0.10 4.76
C THR A 60 -6.37 1.27 4.28
N PHE A 61 -5.21 1.26 3.60
CA PHE A 61 -4.70 2.41 2.85
C PHE A 61 -5.33 2.55 1.46
N CYS A 62 -5.94 1.49 0.94
CA CYS A 62 -6.48 1.48 -0.41
C CYS A 62 -7.64 2.44 -0.54
N GLN A 63 -7.64 3.19 -1.65
CA GLN A 63 -8.73 4.11 -1.98
C GLN A 63 -10.02 3.35 -2.27
N THR A 64 -11.13 3.84 -1.72
CA THR A 64 -12.46 3.21 -1.83
C THR A 64 -13.46 4.05 -2.62
N TYR A 65 -13.04 5.21 -3.11
CA TYR A 65 -13.89 6.12 -3.87
C TYR A 65 -13.11 6.77 -5.02
N MET A 66 -13.74 6.84 -6.17
CA MET A 66 -13.38 7.69 -7.30
C MET A 66 -14.65 8.35 -7.85
N GLU A 67 -14.50 9.51 -8.51
CA GLU A 67 -15.61 10.21 -9.17
C GLU A 67 -16.29 9.30 -10.25
N ASP A 68 -17.56 9.54 -10.52
CA ASP A 68 -18.34 8.72 -11.47
C ASP A 68 -17.72 8.72 -12.88
N GLU A 69 -17.17 9.85 -13.32
CA GLU A 69 -16.49 9.99 -14.62
C GLU A 69 -15.22 9.12 -14.67
N ALA A 70 -14.47 9.06 -13.58
CA ALA A 70 -13.29 8.20 -13.50
C ALA A 70 -13.67 6.73 -13.53
N THR A 71 -14.67 6.34 -12.73
CA THR A 71 -15.19 4.96 -12.67
C THR A 71 -15.75 4.53 -14.02
N LYS A 72 -16.51 5.40 -14.70
CA LYS A 72 -17.02 5.15 -16.05
C LYS A 72 -15.89 4.97 -17.06
N LEU A 73 -14.91 5.88 -17.08
CA LEU A 73 -13.76 5.81 -17.97
C LEU A 73 -12.94 4.52 -17.75
N MET A 74 -12.72 4.14 -16.49
CA MET A 74 -12.04 2.88 -16.16
C MET A 74 -12.83 1.67 -16.65
N SER A 75 -14.16 1.67 -16.49
CA SER A 75 -15.03 0.60 -16.96
C SER A 75 -15.02 0.48 -18.49
N GLU A 76 -15.03 1.60 -19.21
CA GLU A 76 -14.97 1.65 -20.68
C GLU A 76 -13.61 1.23 -21.27
N THR A 77 -12.60 1.01 -20.43
CA THR A 77 -11.22 0.69 -20.86
C THR A 77 -10.64 -0.57 -20.22
N LEU A 78 -11.50 -1.40 -19.59
CA LEU A 78 -11.10 -2.65 -18.95
C LEU A 78 -10.44 -3.64 -19.91
N GLU A 79 -10.85 -3.66 -21.16
CA GLU A 79 -10.38 -4.57 -22.21
C GLU A 79 -8.98 -4.21 -22.73
N LYS A 80 -8.48 -3.00 -22.48
CA LYS A 80 -7.17 -2.57 -22.97
C LYS A 80 -6.05 -3.26 -22.20
N ASN A 81 -5.29 -4.08 -22.91
CA ASN A 81 -4.16 -4.79 -22.31
C ASN A 81 -2.93 -3.89 -22.25
N ALA A 82 -2.44 -3.60 -21.03
CA ALA A 82 -1.33 -2.68 -20.81
C ALA A 82 0.00 -3.13 -21.44
N ILE A 83 0.21 -4.43 -21.64
CA ILE A 83 1.43 -4.94 -22.29
C ILE A 83 1.41 -4.75 -23.80
N ASP A 84 0.23 -4.62 -24.41
CA ASP A 84 0.10 -4.56 -25.86
C ASP A 84 0.19 -3.12 -26.37
N LYS A 85 1.41 -2.59 -26.34
CA LYS A 85 1.71 -1.20 -26.70
C LYS A 85 1.51 -0.91 -28.19
N SER A 86 1.57 -1.93 -29.05
CA SER A 86 1.34 -1.78 -30.47
C SER A 86 -0.14 -1.62 -30.80
N GLU A 87 -1.01 -2.36 -30.15
CA GLU A 87 -2.46 -2.25 -30.33
C GLU A 87 -3.00 -1.00 -29.61
N TYR A 88 -2.46 -0.67 -28.42
CA TYR A 88 -2.89 0.46 -27.61
C TYR A 88 -1.80 1.55 -27.43
N PRO A 89 -1.28 2.14 -28.53
CA PRO A 89 -0.16 3.10 -28.44
C PRO A 89 -0.52 4.37 -27.65
N ARG A 90 -1.80 4.77 -27.62
CA ARG A 90 -2.24 5.92 -26.81
C ARG A 90 -2.24 5.60 -25.32
N THR A 91 -2.60 4.40 -24.94
CA THR A 91 -2.52 3.95 -23.55
C THR A 91 -1.07 3.88 -23.07
N ALA A 92 -0.15 3.38 -23.91
CA ALA A 92 1.27 3.40 -23.62
C ALA A 92 1.83 4.83 -23.46
N GLU A 93 1.33 5.77 -24.28
CA GLU A 93 1.67 7.19 -24.14
C GLU A 93 1.12 7.78 -22.83
N LEU A 94 -0.08 7.40 -22.37
CA LEU A 94 -0.62 7.83 -21.07
C LEU A 94 0.21 7.28 -19.91
N GLU A 95 0.69 6.03 -19.99
CA GLU A 95 1.62 5.48 -19.00
C GLU A 95 2.90 6.32 -18.93
N ASN A 96 3.51 6.64 -20.07
CA ASN A 96 4.69 7.48 -20.14
C ASN A 96 4.46 8.87 -19.54
N ARG A 97 3.31 9.48 -19.80
CA ARG A 97 2.94 10.78 -19.18
C ARG A 97 2.82 10.67 -17.68
N CYS A 98 2.21 9.62 -17.14
CA CYS A 98 2.17 9.38 -15.71
C CYS A 98 3.57 9.27 -15.12
N VAL A 99 4.47 8.50 -15.75
CA VAL A 99 5.87 8.37 -15.32
C VAL A 99 6.56 9.73 -15.30
N ASN A 100 6.37 10.57 -16.33
CA ASN A 100 6.97 11.91 -16.40
C ASN A 100 6.42 12.86 -15.32
N ILE A 101 5.11 12.82 -15.06
CA ILE A 101 4.47 13.61 -14.00
C ILE A 101 5.04 13.21 -12.64
N ILE A 102 5.16 11.92 -12.37
CA ILE A 102 5.71 11.40 -11.11
C ILE A 102 7.20 11.75 -10.98
N ALA A 103 7.96 11.66 -12.06
CA ALA A 103 9.39 12.01 -12.08
C ALA A 103 9.59 13.52 -11.76
N ASP A 104 8.76 14.39 -12.31
CA ASP A 104 8.78 15.83 -11.99
C ASP A 104 8.38 16.07 -10.54
N LEU A 105 7.34 15.40 -10.05
CA LEU A 105 6.88 15.47 -8.66
C LEU A 105 7.95 15.04 -7.65
N TRP A 106 8.80 14.08 -8.02
CA TRP A 106 9.91 13.56 -7.18
C TRP A 106 11.26 14.16 -7.54
N HIS A 107 11.29 15.30 -8.23
CA HIS A 107 12.48 16.05 -8.57
C HIS A 107 13.56 15.24 -9.31
N ALA A 108 13.14 14.35 -10.23
CA ALA A 108 14.10 13.63 -11.07
C ALA A 108 14.98 14.61 -11.87
N PRO A 109 16.30 14.37 -11.96
CA PRO A 109 17.21 15.29 -12.65
C PRO A 109 16.87 15.42 -14.14
N LYS A 110 16.64 16.64 -14.62
CA LYS A 110 16.26 16.92 -16.02
C LYS A 110 17.37 16.62 -17.04
N ASN A 111 18.62 16.51 -16.58
CA ASN A 111 19.80 16.20 -17.40
C ASN A 111 20.15 14.70 -17.40
N GLN A 112 19.36 13.86 -16.75
CA GLN A 112 19.50 12.40 -16.73
C GLN A 112 18.30 11.75 -17.39
N LYS A 113 18.48 10.53 -17.90
CA LYS A 113 17.43 9.75 -18.50
C LYS A 113 16.85 8.82 -17.43
N PHE A 114 15.87 9.33 -16.70
CA PHE A 114 15.13 8.51 -15.74
C PHE A 114 14.31 7.44 -16.47
N MET A 115 14.04 6.36 -15.76
CA MET A 115 13.21 5.25 -16.22
C MET A 115 12.07 5.02 -15.23
N GLY A 116 10.96 4.50 -15.71
CA GLY A 116 9.83 4.16 -14.84
C GLY A 116 8.79 3.32 -15.52
N THR A 117 7.95 2.69 -14.73
CA THR A 117 6.84 1.87 -15.21
C THR A 117 5.72 1.80 -14.19
N SER A 118 4.52 1.54 -14.69
CA SER A 118 3.39 1.13 -13.86
C SER A 118 3.50 -0.34 -13.44
N THR A 119 2.92 -0.67 -12.30
CA THR A 119 2.81 -2.02 -11.74
C THR A 119 1.39 -2.25 -11.24
N ILE A 120 1.05 -3.48 -10.83
CA ILE A 120 -0.27 -3.76 -10.23
C ILE A 120 -0.39 -3.29 -8.76
N GLY A 121 0.69 -2.75 -8.20
CA GLY A 121 0.77 -2.22 -6.84
C GLY A 121 2.20 -2.12 -6.36
N SER A 122 2.39 -1.54 -5.16
CA SER A 122 3.73 -1.35 -4.60
C SER A 122 4.50 -2.64 -4.38
N SER A 123 3.85 -3.77 -4.10
CA SER A 123 4.58 -5.03 -3.91
C SER A 123 5.39 -5.42 -5.15
N GLU A 124 4.81 -5.32 -6.35
CA GLU A 124 5.56 -5.51 -7.60
C GLU A 124 6.61 -4.41 -7.80
N ALA A 125 6.26 -3.17 -7.50
CA ALA A 125 7.17 -2.04 -7.62
C ALA A 125 8.41 -2.16 -6.72
N CYS A 126 8.24 -2.59 -5.45
CA CYS A 126 9.31 -2.90 -4.51
C CYS A 126 10.21 -4.04 -5.06
N MET A 127 9.59 -5.11 -5.60
CA MET A 127 10.33 -6.22 -6.18
C MET A 127 11.19 -5.79 -7.37
N LEU A 128 10.66 -4.95 -8.25
CA LEU A 128 11.42 -4.39 -9.38
C LEU A 128 12.58 -3.50 -8.91
N GLY A 129 12.35 -2.63 -7.92
CA GLY A 129 13.40 -1.82 -7.29
C GLY A 129 14.48 -2.69 -6.65
N GLY A 130 14.10 -3.69 -5.88
CA GLY A 130 15.00 -4.63 -5.22
C GLY A 130 15.81 -5.47 -6.22
N MET A 131 15.19 -5.99 -7.29
CA MET A 131 15.88 -6.72 -8.34
C MET A 131 16.91 -5.83 -9.05
N ALA A 132 16.56 -4.59 -9.37
CA ALA A 132 17.48 -3.66 -9.98
C ALA A 132 18.72 -3.42 -9.08
N MET A 133 18.51 -3.23 -7.78
CA MET A 133 19.60 -3.11 -6.80
C MET A 133 20.48 -4.37 -6.78
N LYS A 134 19.89 -5.57 -6.74
CA LYS A 134 20.62 -6.83 -6.71
C LYS A 134 21.50 -7.01 -7.96
N PHE A 135 20.94 -6.81 -9.14
CA PHE A 135 21.69 -6.98 -10.39
C PHE A 135 22.76 -5.89 -10.57
N ALA A 136 22.47 -4.65 -10.17
CA ALA A 136 23.46 -3.58 -10.17
C ALA A 136 24.61 -3.85 -9.18
N TRP A 137 24.27 -4.36 -7.97
CA TRP A 137 25.27 -4.80 -6.99
C TRP A 137 26.15 -5.90 -7.58
N ARG A 138 25.58 -6.95 -8.17
CA ARG A 138 26.32 -8.06 -8.78
C ARG A 138 27.36 -7.56 -9.79
N LYS A 139 26.96 -6.71 -10.72
CA LYS A 139 27.88 -6.13 -11.72
C LYS A 139 29.02 -5.33 -11.08
N ARG A 140 28.76 -4.58 -10.02
CA ARG A 140 29.81 -3.84 -9.30
C ARG A 140 30.75 -4.79 -8.56
N ALA A 141 30.20 -5.74 -7.83
CA ALA A 141 30.95 -6.72 -7.05
C ALA A 141 31.91 -7.55 -7.93
N GLU A 142 31.40 -8.04 -9.06
CA GLU A 142 32.23 -8.78 -10.05
C GLU A 142 33.40 -7.93 -10.61
N LYS A 143 33.15 -6.65 -10.95
CA LYS A 143 34.18 -5.72 -11.40
C LYS A 143 35.27 -5.47 -10.35
N LEU A 144 34.92 -5.53 -9.08
CA LEU A 144 35.81 -5.33 -7.94
C LEU A 144 36.48 -6.64 -7.49
N GLY A 145 36.16 -7.77 -8.15
CA GLY A 145 36.75 -9.08 -7.86
C GLY A 145 36.19 -9.75 -6.61
N LEU A 146 35.00 -9.31 -6.13
CA LEU A 146 34.33 -9.97 -5.03
C LEU A 146 33.74 -11.32 -5.48
N ASP A 147 33.94 -12.36 -4.69
CA ASP A 147 33.27 -13.65 -4.91
C ASP A 147 31.80 -13.54 -4.49
N ILE A 148 30.93 -13.28 -5.45
CA ILE A 148 29.50 -13.11 -5.24
C ILE A 148 28.78 -14.39 -4.76
N TYR A 149 29.47 -15.52 -4.73
CA TYR A 149 28.94 -16.82 -4.26
C TYR A 149 29.48 -17.21 -2.88
N ALA A 150 30.42 -16.46 -2.31
CA ALA A 150 30.98 -16.74 -0.98
C ALA A 150 29.93 -16.62 0.14
N GLN A 151 29.00 -15.67 -0.02
CA GLN A 151 27.81 -15.54 0.84
C GLN A 151 26.64 -14.93 0.07
N LYS A 152 25.44 -15.05 0.62
CA LYS A 152 24.25 -14.42 0.06
C LYS A 152 24.36 -12.90 0.10
N PRO A 153 23.88 -12.20 -0.93
CA PRO A 153 23.69 -10.76 -0.85
C PRO A 153 22.66 -10.43 0.24
N ASN A 154 22.76 -9.23 0.80
CA ASN A 154 21.85 -8.79 1.85
C ASN A 154 21.17 -7.45 1.51
N LEU A 155 20.01 -7.23 2.11
CA LEU A 155 19.24 -6.00 2.05
C LEU A 155 19.06 -5.45 3.46
N VAL A 156 19.35 -4.16 3.66
CA VAL A 156 19.15 -3.50 4.97
C VAL A 156 17.84 -2.72 4.97
N ILE A 157 17.06 -2.89 6.03
CA ILE A 157 15.73 -2.26 6.16
C ILE A 157 15.34 -2.15 7.65
N SER A 158 14.46 -1.21 8.02
CA SER A 158 13.91 -1.12 9.39
C SER A 158 12.92 -2.26 9.68
N SER A 159 12.71 -2.61 10.95
CA SER A 159 11.69 -3.60 11.33
C SER A 159 10.24 -3.16 11.04
N GLY A 160 10.03 -1.89 10.66
CA GLY A 160 8.73 -1.37 10.21
C GLY A 160 8.35 -1.71 8.77
N TYR A 161 9.07 -2.61 8.11
CA TYR A 161 8.85 -2.98 6.72
C TYR A 161 7.49 -3.65 6.49
N GLN A 162 7.00 -3.54 5.25
CA GLN A 162 5.84 -4.28 4.76
C GLN A 162 6.30 -5.65 4.22
N VAL A 163 5.46 -6.68 4.39
CA VAL A 163 5.75 -8.08 4.03
C VAL A 163 6.25 -8.31 2.59
N CYS A 164 6.02 -7.37 1.67
CA CYS A 164 6.55 -7.46 0.30
C CYS A 164 8.08 -7.54 0.27
N TRP A 165 8.78 -6.91 1.22
CA TRP A 165 10.24 -6.96 1.32
C TRP A 165 10.74 -8.32 1.83
N GLU A 166 10.01 -8.92 2.79
CA GLU A 166 10.29 -10.28 3.22
C GLU A 166 10.10 -11.27 2.06
N LYS A 167 8.98 -11.16 1.33
CA LYS A 167 8.75 -11.96 0.12
C LYS A 167 9.84 -11.74 -0.92
N PHE A 168 10.26 -10.49 -1.15
CA PHE A 168 11.36 -10.18 -2.06
C PHE A 168 12.63 -10.92 -1.65
N CYS A 169 13.04 -10.83 -0.39
CA CYS A 169 14.24 -11.47 0.11
C CYS A 169 14.19 -13.01 -0.02
N VAL A 170 13.04 -13.61 0.33
CA VAL A 170 12.84 -15.07 0.18
C VAL A 170 12.85 -15.50 -1.28
N TYR A 171 12.13 -14.80 -2.16
CA TYR A 171 11.98 -15.21 -3.56
C TYR A 171 13.28 -15.08 -4.36
N TRP A 172 14.11 -14.11 -4.02
CA TRP A 172 15.37 -13.86 -4.73
C TRP A 172 16.62 -14.24 -3.94
N ASP A 173 16.48 -15.03 -2.89
CA ASP A 173 17.59 -15.59 -2.09
C ASP A 173 18.53 -14.49 -1.58
N ILE A 174 17.99 -13.56 -0.81
CA ILE A 174 18.67 -12.41 -0.23
C ILE A 174 18.49 -12.47 1.30
N ASP A 175 19.56 -12.23 2.05
CA ASP A 175 19.48 -12.10 3.50
C ASP A 175 18.90 -10.73 3.86
N MET A 176 17.82 -10.73 4.65
CA MET A 176 17.22 -9.50 5.15
C MET A 176 17.87 -9.10 6.47
N ARG A 177 18.60 -7.99 6.47
CA ARG A 177 19.20 -7.40 7.66
C ARG A 177 18.28 -6.33 8.22
N VAL A 178 17.66 -6.64 9.33
CA VAL A 178 16.63 -5.80 9.93
C VAL A 178 17.24 -4.95 11.02
N VAL A 179 17.24 -3.62 10.83
CA VAL A 179 17.56 -2.64 11.86
C VAL A 179 16.36 -2.55 12.80
N PRO A 180 16.52 -2.85 14.09
CA PRO A 180 15.38 -2.89 15.00
C PRO A 180 14.84 -1.49 15.30
N MET A 181 13.53 -1.40 15.41
CA MET A 181 12.86 -0.25 16.03
C MET A 181 12.97 -0.36 17.56
N ASP A 182 12.91 0.78 18.24
CA ASP A 182 12.83 0.87 19.70
C ASP A 182 11.81 1.94 20.12
N LYS A 183 11.64 2.16 21.41
CA LYS A 183 10.64 3.10 21.94
C LYS A 183 10.90 4.56 21.52
N ASP A 184 12.16 4.90 21.29
CA ASP A 184 12.59 6.25 20.93
C ASP A 184 12.69 6.42 19.41
N HIS A 185 12.76 5.29 18.65
CA HIS A 185 12.90 5.25 17.21
C HIS A 185 11.85 4.30 16.59
N MET A 186 10.65 4.83 16.33
CA MET A 186 9.56 4.13 15.62
C MET A 186 9.77 4.08 14.09
N GLN A 187 10.93 4.51 13.63
CA GLN A 187 11.44 4.51 12.25
C GLN A 187 12.85 3.93 12.21
N LEU A 188 13.46 3.91 11.04
CA LEU A 188 14.84 3.47 10.82
C LEU A 188 15.81 4.28 11.71
N ASN A 189 16.51 3.61 12.62
CA ASN A 189 17.59 4.24 13.37
C ASN A 189 18.82 4.39 12.44
N THR A 190 18.99 5.58 11.86
CA THR A 190 20.05 5.88 10.90
C THR A 190 21.45 5.80 11.51
N ASP A 191 21.62 5.95 12.82
CA ASP A 191 22.91 5.81 13.49
C ASP A 191 23.40 4.36 13.52
N GLN A 192 22.49 3.38 13.48
CA GLN A 192 22.82 1.96 13.48
C GLN A 192 22.94 1.34 12.09
N VAL A 193 22.48 2.01 11.04
CA VAL A 193 22.40 1.43 9.69
C VAL A 193 23.73 0.86 9.20
N LEU A 194 24.84 1.58 9.44
CA LEU A 194 26.15 1.18 8.97
C LEU A 194 26.69 -0.11 9.63
N ASP A 195 26.18 -0.48 10.81
CA ASP A 195 26.51 -1.76 11.46
C ASP A 195 25.95 -2.97 10.70
N TYR A 196 24.98 -2.74 9.83
CA TYR A 196 24.30 -3.76 9.01
C TYR A 196 24.78 -3.78 7.56
N VAL A 197 25.66 -2.84 7.16
CA VAL A 197 26.12 -2.66 5.77
C VAL A 197 27.51 -3.29 5.59
N ASP A 198 27.67 -4.04 4.51
CA ASP A 198 28.97 -4.60 4.08
C ASP A 198 29.06 -4.64 2.53
N GLU A 199 30.10 -5.30 1.99
CA GLU A 199 30.33 -5.45 0.55
C GLU A 199 29.28 -6.31 -0.17
N TYR A 200 28.50 -7.11 0.58
CA TYR A 200 27.40 -7.93 0.07
C TYR A 200 26.05 -7.22 0.14
N THR A 201 26.02 -5.99 0.64
CA THR A 201 24.78 -5.20 0.72
C THR A 201 24.36 -4.69 -0.66
N ILE A 202 23.19 -5.12 -1.14
CA ILE A 202 22.63 -4.67 -2.43
C ILE A 202 22.09 -3.24 -2.36
N GLY A 203 21.62 -2.83 -1.19
CA GLY A 203 21.08 -1.51 -0.92
C GLY A 203 20.42 -1.41 0.43
N VAL A 204 20.02 -0.21 0.79
CA VAL A 204 19.21 0.10 1.98
C VAL A 204 17.84 0.58 1.53
N VAL A 205 16.78 0.11 2.20
CA VAL A 205 15.42 0.59 1.96
C VAL A 205 15.07 1.59 3.06
N GLY A 206 14.74 2.81 2.64
CA GLY A 206 14.12 3.81 3.50
C GLY A 206 12.62 3.87 3.22
N ILE A 207 11.80 3.91 4.28
CA ILE A 207 10.34 3.82 4.16
C ILE A 207 9.71 5.20 4.42
N LEU A 208 9.03 5.74 3.42
CA LEU A 208 8.27 6.98 3.55
C LEU A 208 6.80 6.65 3.84
N GLY A 209 6.52 6.35 5.11
CA GLY A 209 5.20 5.95 5.59
C GLY A 209 5.12 4.50 6.02
N ILE A 210 5.68 4.22 7.20
CA ILE A 210 5.66 2.90 7.85
C ILE A 210 4.23 2.42 8.06
N THR A 211 3.91 1.22 7.59
CA THR A 211 2.55 0.66 7.63
C THR A 211 1.97 0.56 9.04
N TYR A 212 2.81 0.26 10.03
CA TYR A 212 2.38 0.07 11.43
C TYR A 212 1.97 1.38 12.09
N THR A 213 2.77 2.43 11.93
CA THR A 213 2.66 3.65 12.73
C THR A 213 2.49 4.93 11.92
N GLY A 214 2.75 4.89 10.61
CA GLY A 214 2.69 6.06 9.74
C GLY A 214 3.93 6.96 9.78
N HIS A 215 4.96 6.63 10.57
CA HIS A 215 6.19 7.41 10.60
C HIS A 215 6.96 7.36 9.28
N TYR A 216 7.78 8.37 9.07
CA TYR A 216 8.76 8.43 7.97
C TYR A 216 10.15 8.05 8.48
N ASP A 217 10.86 7.20 7.75
CA ASP A 217 12.30 7.09 7.93
C ASP A 217 12.96 8.42 7.50
N ASP A 218 13.99 8.84 8.22
CA ASP A 218 14.76 10.01 7.84
C ASP A 218 15.70 9.68 6.65
N ILE A 219 15.14 9.80 5.43
CA ILE A 219 15.86 9.50 4.19
C ILE A 219 17.03 10.45 3.97
N TYR A 220 16.91 11.70 4.45
CA TYR A 220 17.99 12.67 4.35
C TYR A 220 19.20 12.24 5.21
N ALA A 221 18.97 11.95 6.50
CA ALA A 221 20.02 11.46 7.39
C ALA A 221 20.63 10.13 6.89
N LEU A 222 19.78 9.22 6.40
CA LEU A 222 20.24 7.97 5.77
C LEU A 222 21.16 8.25 4.57
N ASN A 223 20.81 9.21 3.71
CA ASN A 223 21.66 9.60 2.58
C ASN A 223 23.02 10.10 3.05
N GLU A 224 23.08 10.97 4.07
CA GLU A 224 24.34 11.49 4.63
C GLU A 224 25.25 10.35 5.16
N LYS A 225 24.67 9.40 5.91
CA LYS A 225 25.40 8.24 6.41
C LYS A 225 25.98 7.38 5.27
N LEU A 226 25.19 7.12 4.23
CA LEU A 226 25.65 6.35 3.08
C LEU A 226 26.62 7.17 2.20
N GLU A 227 26.54 8.47 2.13
CA GLU A 227 27.52 9.29 1.43
C GLU A 227 28.88 9.21 2.11
N GLU A 228 28.91 9.27 3.45
CA GLU A 228 30.14 9.05 4.22
C GLU A 228 30.72 7.64 3.98
N TYR A 229 29.89 6.59 4.09
CA TYR A 229 30.30 5.21 3.80
C TYR A 229 30.85 5.08 2.37
N ASN A 230 30.09 5.55 1.40
CA ASN A 230 30.45 5.47 -0.02
C ASN A 230 31.72 6.27 -0.37
N SER A 231 32.11 7.26 0.44
CA SER A 231 33.37 7.98 0.25
C SER A 231 34.61 7.14 0.64
N LYS A 232 34.43 6.14 1.48
CA LYS A 232 35.50 5.33 2.10
C LYS A 232 35.66 3.94 1.47
N THR A 233 34.74 3.52 0.58
CA THR A 233 34.75 2.20 -0.04
C THR A 233 34.40 2.27 -1.54
N ASP A 234 34.85 1.27 -2.30
CA ASP A 234 34.44 1.07 -3.70
C ASP A 234 33.14 0.28 -3.83
N TYR A 235 32.73 -0.42 -2.78
CA TYR A 235 31.44 -1.13 -2.68
C TYR A 235 30.32 -0.16 -2.34
N LYS A 236 29.87 0.60 -3.36
CA LYS A 236 28.85 1.64 -3.17
C LYS A 236 27.50 1.02 -2.84
N VAL A 237 26.86 1.55 -1.80
CA VAL A 237 25.52 1.18 -1.36
C VAL A 237 24.55 2.34 -1.59
N TYR A 238 23.36 2.06 -2.10
CA TYR A 238 22.39 3.05 -2.50
C TYR A 238 21.06 2.84 -1.78
N ILE A 239 20.16 3.84 -1.89
CA ILE A 239 18.86 3.86 -1.27
C ILE A 239 17.79 3.57 -2.32
N HIS A 240 16.91 2.64 -2.00
CA HIS A 240 15.57 2.57 -2.58
C HIS A 240 14.58 3.16 -1.58
N VAL A 241 13.73 4.08 -2.01
CA VAL A 241 12.69 4.63 -1.14
C VAL A 241 11.38 3.91 -1.38
N ASP A 242 10.92 3.15 -0.38
CA ASP A 242 9.57 2.63 -0.36
C ASP A 242 8.61 3.72 0.09
N ALA A 243 8.12 4.47 -0.88
CA ALA A 243 7.15 5.54 -0.70
C ALA A 243 5.72 5.07 -1.04
N ALA A 244 5.41 3.79 -0.76
CA ALA A 244 4.10 3.21 -1.07
C ALA A 244 2.93 4.09 -0.61
N SER A 245 3.06 4.72 0.53
CA SER A 245 2.07 5.66 1.09
C SER A 245 2.47 7.11 0.86
N GLY A 246 3.69 7.50 1.26
CA GLY A 246 4.14 8.89 1.24
C GLY A 246 4.38 9.49 -0.15
N GLY A 247 4.65 8.67 -1.18
CA GLY A 247 5.06 9.16 -2.50
C GLY A 247 4.03 10.04 -3.23
N PHE A 248 2.74 9.85 -2.94
CA PHE A 248 1.65 10.71 -3.43
C PHE A 248 1.00 11.58 -2.33
N PHE A 249 1.60 11.63 -1.15
CA PHE A 249 1.12 12.48 -0.06
C PHE A 249 2.12 13.60 0.27
N THR A 250 3.34 13.23 0.62
CA THR A 250 4.39 14.14 1.08
C THR A 250 4.70 15.29 0.11
N PRO A 251 4.78 15.08 -1.22
CA PRO A 251 5.06 16.19 -2.14
C PRO A 251 4.03 17.32 -2.12
N PHE A 252 2.80 17.02 -1.73
CA PHE A 252 1.70 17.99 -1.74
C PHE A 252 1.50 18.71 -0.40
N VAL A 253 1.73 18.01 0.72
CA VAL A 253 1.45 18.53 2.07
C VAL A 253 2.72 18.97 2.79
N GLU A 254 3.84 18.30 2.51
CA GLU A 254 5.12 18.53 3.17
C GLU A 254 6.26 18.69 2.14
N PRO A 255 6.17 19.66 1.21
CA PRO A 255 7.11 19.80 0.09
C PRO A 255 8.54 20.11 0.52
N ASP A 256 8.74 20.61 1.74
CA ASP A 256 10.05 20.96 2.29
C ASP A 256 10.84 19.74 2.77
N ILE A 257 10.21 18.59 2.98
CA ILE A 257 10.89 17.34 3.34
C ILE A 257 11.68 16.83 2.13
N ILE A 258 12.98 16.63 2.31
CA ILE A 258 13.87 16.11 1.27
C ILE A 258 14.05 14.61 1.45
N TRP A 259 13.43 13.83 0.58
CA TRP A 259 13.41 12.37 0.66
C TRP A 259 13.59 11.68 -0.72
N ASP A 260 13.54 12.44 -1.80
CA ASP A 260 13.41 11.98 -3.19
C ASP A 260 14.72 12.07 -4.00
N PHE A 261 14.62 12.12 -5.31
CA PHE A 261 15.77 12.16 -6.22
C PHE A 261 16.68 13.38 -6.07
N ARG A 262 16.33 14.36 -5.22
CA ARG A 262 17.27 15.42 -4.82
C ARG A 262 18.46 14.86 -4.03
N LEU A 263 18.28 13.72 -3.34
CA LEU A 263 19.33 13.04 -2.60
C LEU A 263 20.21 12.20 -3.51
N LYS A 264 21.52 12.28 -3.32
CA LYS A 264 22.51 11.66 -4.21
C LYS A 264 22.38 10.14 -4.29
N ASN A 265 22.24 9.49 -3.14
CA ASN A 265 22.23 8.04 -3.04
C ASN A 265 20.81 7.42 -3.23
N VAL A 266 19.75 8.21 -3.35
CA VAL A 266 18.44 7.73 -3.75
C VAL A 266 18.43 7.44 -5.24
N ILE A 267 18.39 6.14 -5.60
CA ILE A 267 18.47 5.68 -7.00
C ILE A 267 17.14 5.18 -7.56
N SER A 268 16.23 4.78 -6.71
CA SER A 268 14.90 4.31 -7.11
C SER A 268 13.86 4.60 -6.03
N ILE A 269 12.62 4.80 -6.46
CA ILE A 269 11.47 5.10 -5.60
C ILE A 269 10.26 4.34 -6.13
N ASN A 270 9.47 3.75 -5.24
CA ASN A 270 8.15 3.22 -5.60
C ASN A 270 7.02 3.92 -4.85
N THR A 271 5.81 3.85 -5.39
CA THR A 271 4.58 4.28 -4.73
C THR A 271 3.37 3.47 -5.14
N SER A 272 2.30 3.50 -4.33
CA SER A 272 0.98 2.96 -4.69
C SER A 272 0.08 4.05 -5.22
N GLY A 273 -0.31 3.98 -6.50
CA GLY A 273 -1.32 4.86 -7.06
C GLY A 273 -2.70 4.65 -6.42
N HIS A 274 -2.94 3.44 -5.93
CA HIS A 274 -4.20 3.05 -5.30
C HIS A 274 -4.31 3.41 -3.80
N LYS A 275 -3.31 4.12 -3.24
CA LYS A 275 -3.39 4.72 -1.91
C LYS A 275 -3.66 6.23 -2.06
N TYR A 276 -2.68 7.06 -1.77
CA TYR A 276 -2.82 8.52 -1.91
C TYR A 276 -2.70 9.05 -3.36
N GLY A 277 -2.48 8.17 -4.35
CA GLY A 277 -2.69 8.49 -5.76
C GLY A 277 -4.17 8.53 -6.18
N LEU A 278 -5.08 8.17 -5.25
CA LEU A 278 -6.53 8.29 -5.36
C LEU A 278 -7.17 7.43 -6.45
N VAL A 279 -6.56 6.30 -6.82
CA VAL A 279 -7.10 5.33 -7.77
C VAL A 279 -7.57 4.08 -7.02
N TYR A 280 -8.55 3.36 -7.55
CA TYR A 280 -8.94 2.04 -7.04
C TYR A 280 -7.78 1.04 -7.01
N PRO A 281 -7.79 0.00 -6.13
CA PRO A 281 -6.75 -1.00 -6.03
C PRO A 281 -6.37 -1.62 -7.37
N GLY A 282 -5.07 -1.72 -7.67
CA GLY A 282 -4.54 -2.31 -8.89
C GLY A 282 -3.49 -1.48 -9.63
N ILE A 283 -2.93 -0.44 -9.00
CA ILE A 283 -1.89 0.40 -9.61
C ILE A 283 -0.79 0.77 -8.62
N GLY A 284 0.45 0.64 -9.06
CA GLY A 284 1.65 1.15 -8.42
C GLY A 284 2.62 1.69 -9.46
N TRP A 285 3.66 2.34 -9.00
CA TRP A 285 4.68 2.96 -9.84
C TRP A 285 6.06 2.72 -9.25
N VAL A 286 7.04 2.49 -10.10
CA VAL A 286 8.46 2.50 -9.73
C VAL A 286 9.24 3.31 -10.74
N LEU A 287 10.14 4.16 -10.23
CA LEU A 287 11.01 4.99 -11.04
C LEU A 287 12.46 4.81 -10.58
N TRP A 288 13.38 4.86 -11.54
CA TRP A 288 14.82 4.92 -11.34
C TRP A 288 15.32 6.29 -11.76
N LYS A 289 16.21 6.84 -10.95
CA LYS A 289 16.79 8.18 -11.14
C LYS A 289 17.46 8.36 -12.49
N ASP A 290 18.11 7.28 -12.97
CA ASP A 290 18.81 7.21 -14.23
C ASP A 290 18.76 5.79 -14.80
N GLU A 291 18.79 5.66 -16.14
CA GLU A 291 18.75 4.35 -16.83
C GLU A 291 19.89 3.41 -16.41
N SER A 292 21.03 3.95 -15.96
CA SER A 292 22.17 3.14 -15.48
C SER A 292 21.87 2.35 -14.20
N TYR A 293 20.84 2.73 -13.44
CA TYR A 293 20.38 2.00 -12.25
C TYR A 293 19.36 0.89 -12.56
N LEU A 294 18.92 0.77 -13.82
CA LEU A 294 18.09 -0.33 -14.28
C LEU A 294 18.91 -1.25 -15.20
N PRO A 295 19.42 -2.37 -14.70
CA PRO A 295 20.21 -3.31 -15.49
C PRO A 295 19.46 -3.85 -16.71
N GLU A 296 20.14 -3.90 -17.87
CA GLU A 296 19.54 -4.35 -19.15
C GLU A 296 18.97 -5.77 -19.08
N GLU A 297 19.53 -6.63 -18.23
CA GLU A 297 19.07 -8.01 -18.01
C GLU A 297 17.64 -8.09 -17.45
N LEU A 298 17.12 -6.99 -16.88
CA LEU A 298 15.75 -6.88 -16.39
C LEU A 298 14.78 -6.32 -17.44
N ILE A 299 15.28 -5.96 -18.63
CA ILE A 299 14.48 -5.46 -19.74
C ILE A 299 14.33 -6.58 -20.76
N PHE A 300 13.16 -7.19 -20.79
CA PHE A 300 12.83 -8.25 -21.73
C PHE A 300 12.23 -7.65 -23.01
N LYS A 301 12.55 -8.25 -24.16
CA LYS A 301 12.02 -7.84 -25.46
C LYS A 301 11.00 -8.85 -25.95
N VAL A 302 9.80 -8.38 -26.26
CA VAL A 302 8.71 -9.20 -26.79
C VAL A 302 8.47 -8.80 -28.23
N SER A 303 8.51 -9.77 -29.18
CA SER A 303 8.40 -9.50 -30.61
C SER A 303 7.11 -10.01 -31.25
N TYR A 304 6.37 -10.91 -30.61
CA TYR A 304 5.17 -11.55 -31.18
C TYR A 304 3.89 -10.72 -31.10
N LEU A 305 3.92 -9.54 -30.48
CA LEU A 305 2.81 -8.60 -30.39
C LEU A 305 2.91 -7.46 -31.41
N GLY A 306 3.55 -7.70 -32.57
CA GLY A 306 3.59 -6.74 -33.68
C GLY A 306 4.77 -5.76 -33.70
N GLY A 307 5.78 -5.96 -32.87
CA GLY A 307 7.01 -5.15 -32.81
C GLY A 307 7.90 -5.56 -31.65
N GLU A 308 9.14 -5.06 -31.61
CA GLU A 308 10.03 -5.27 -30.47
C GLU A 308 9.64 -4.34 -29.33
N MET A 309 9.01 -4.88 -28.28
CA MET A 309 8.52 -4.11 -27.14
C MET A 309 9.30 -4.45 -25.87
N PRO A 310 9.95 -3.46 -25.24
CA PRO A 310 10.61 -3.69 -23.95
C PRO A 310 9.54 -3.80 -22.84
N THR A 311 9.72 -4.78 -21.98
CA THR A 311 8.94 -4.97 -20.75
C THR A 311 9.87 -5.29 -19.59
N MET A 312 9.55 -4.80 -18.41
CA MET A 312 10.27 -5.06 -17.16
C MET A 312 9.37 -5.52 -16.03
N GLN A 313 8.05 -5.43 -16.20
CA GLN A 313 7.06 -5.82 -15.20
C GLN A 313 7.13 -7.34 -14.96
N ILE A 314 6.86 -7.74 -13.71
CA ILE A 314 6.72 -9.16 -13.35
C ILE A 314 5.43 -9.73 -13.94
N ASN A 315 4.36 -8.95 -13.92
CA ASN A 315 3.09 -9.31 -14.51
C ASN A 315 3.10 -9.00 -16.01
N PHE A 316 2.43 -9.84 -16.81
CA PHE A 316 2.35 -9.66 -18.26
C PHE A 316 1.02 -9.00 -18.66
N SER A 317 -0.01 -9.79 -18.94
CA SER A 317 -1.33 -9.25 -19.33
C SER A 317 -2.07 -8.69 -18.14
N ARG A 318 -2.52 -7.43 -18.24
CA ARG A 318 -3.33 -6.75 -17.24
C ARG A 318 -4.12 -5.62 -17.89
N SER A 319 -5.26 -5.28 -17.30
CA SER A 319 -6.02 -4.12 -17.75
C SER A 319 -5.22 -2.81 -17.55
N ALA A 320 -5.27 -1.94 -18.53
CA ALA A 320 -4.71 -0.60 -18.47
C ALA A 320 -5.66 0.43 -17.81
N SER A 321 -6.86 0.03 -17.43
CA SER A 321 -7.87 0.94 -16.87
C SER A 321 -7.37 1.75 -15.67
N HIS A 322 -6.54 1.14 -14.82
CA HIS A 322 -5.95 1.81 -13.65
C HIS A 322 -4.88 2.86 -14.02
N ILE A 323 -4.11 2.63 -15.09
CA ILE A 323 -3.17 3.63 -15.65
C ILE A 323 -3.97 4.83 -16.13
N ILE A 324 -5.07 4.57 -16.84
CA ILE A 324 -5.97 5.60 -17.36
C ILE A 324 -6.64 6.36 -16.23
N GLY A 325 -7.09 5.66 -15.18
CA GLY A 325 -7.65 6.27 -13.97
C GLY A 325 -6.63 7.16 -13.25
N GLN A 326 -5.36 6.74 -13.17
CA GLN A 326 -4.30 7.57 -12.58
C GLN A 326 -4.07 8.85 -13.39
N TYR A 327 -4.00 8.74 -14.73
CA TYR A 327 -3.84 9.90 -15.58
C TYR A 327 -5.03 10.85 -15.51
N TYR A 328 -6.27 10.30 -15.43
CA TYR A 328 -7.47 11.10 -15.19
C TYR A 328 -7.34 11.93 -13.91
N ASN A 329 -6.92 11.31 -12.80
CA ASN A 329 -6.76 12.00 -11.53
C ASN A 329 -5.69 13.10 -11.61
N PHE A 330 -4.58 12.88 -12.31
CA PHE A 330 -3.56 13.91 -12.51
C PHE A 330 -4.11 15.14 -13.26
N LEU A 331 -4.93 14.91 -14.29
CA LEU A 331 -5.58 15.99 -15.03
C LEU A 331 -6.69 16.67 -14.20
N ARG A 332 -7.50 15.85 -13.50
CA ARG A 332 -8.68 16.32 -12.77
C ARG A 332 -8.31 17.17 -11.58
N TYR A 333 -7.33 16.73 -10.80
CA TYR A 333 -6.97 17.41 -9.56
C TYR A 333 -5.80 18.38 -9.74
N GLY A 334 -4.84 18.08 -10.59
CA GLY A 334 -3.61 18.84 -10.67
C GLY A 334 -2.90 18.92 -9.31
N PHE A 335 -1.87 19.72 -9.19
CA PHE A 335 -1.12 19.87 -7.93
C PHE A 335 -2.01 20.40 -6.78
N GLU A 336 -2.76 21.47 -7.02
CA GLU A 336 -3.58 22.13 -6.00
C GLU A 336 -4.77 21.27 -5.53
N GLY A 337 -5.36 20.47 -6.41
CA GLY A 337 -6.43 19.54 -6.05
C GLY A 337 -5.91 18.43 -5.15
N TYR A 338 -4.77 17.80 -5.49
CA TYR A 338 -4.13 16.81 -4.62
C TYR A 338 -3.76 17.42 -3.27
N ARG A 339 -3.15 18.62 -3.26
CA ARG A 339 -2.81 19.33 -2.03
C ARG A 339 -4.04 19.57 -1.15
N THR A 340 -5.13 20.06 -1.73
CA THR A 340 -6.37 20.34 -1.00
C THR A 340 -6.98 19.08 -0.41
N ILE A 341 -7.02 17.97 -1.17
CA ILE A 341 -7.57 16.70 -0.72
C ILE A 341 -6.71 16.14 0.41
N HIS A 342 -5.39 16.11 0.26
CA HIS A 342 -4.49 15.53 1.24
C HIS A 342 -4.37 16.39 2.50
N GLN A 343 -4.40 17.72 2.39
CA GLN A 343 -4.46 18.60 3.56
C GLN A 343 -5.72 18.33 4.38
N LYS A 344 -6.89 18.26 3.72
CA LYS A 344 -8.12 17.90 4.41
C LYS A 344 -8.04 16.54 5.09
N THR A 345 -7.39 15.58 4.46
CA THR A 345 -7.20 14.23 5.03
C THR A 345 -6.33 14.29 6.30
N SER A 346 -5.27 15.11 6.28
CA SER A 346 -4.44 15.37 7.46
C SER A 346 -5.22 16.09 8.57
N ASP A 347 -6.01 17.11 8.22
CA ASP A 347 -6.84 17.84 9.19
C ASP A 347 -7.84 16.91 9.91
N VAL A 348 -8.45 15.97 9.18
CA VAL A 348 -9.34 14.94 9.75
C VAL A 348 -8.55 13.99 10.66
N ALA A 349 -7.34 13.58 10.27
CA ALA A 349 -6.51 12.71 11.12
C ALA A 349 -6.15 13.39 12.44
N GLN A 350 -5.71 14.65 12.41
CA GLN A 350 -5.39 15.42 13.60
C GLN A 350 -6.62 15.64 14.49
N TYR A 351 -7.78 15.89 13.88
CA TYR A 351 -9.05 15.99 14.62
C TYR A 351 -9.39 14.69 15.36
N LEU A 352 -9.23 13.54 14.70
CA LEU A 352 -9.42 12.23 15.32
C LEU A 352 -8.38 11.95 16.42
N ALA A 353 -7.12 12.25 16.19
CA ALA A 353 -6.06 12.07 17.20
C ALA A 353 -6.35 12.87 18.47
N HIS A 354 -6.74 14.13 18.31
CA HIS A 354 -7.13 14.98 19.44
C HIS A 354 -8.32 14.38 20.21
N ALA A 355 -9.33 13.89 19.51
CA ALA A 355 -10.49 13.27 20.16
C ALA A 355 -10.14 11.99 20.94
N VAL A 356 -9.22 11.17 20.40
CA VAL A 356 -8.70 9.98 21.10
C VAL A 356 -7.92 10.39 22.34
N GLU A 357 -7.04 11.38 22.25
CA GLU A 357 -6.25 11.91 23.37
C GLU A 357 -7.13 12.44 24.50
N GLN A 358 -8.21 13.17 24.14
CA GLN A 358 -9.17 13.74 25.10
C GLN A 358 -9.90 12.69 25.95
N THR A 359 -9.95 11.43 25.53
CA THR A 359 -10.50 10.34 26.34
C THR A 359 -9.65 10.04 27.59
N GLY A 360 -8.37 10.41 27.57
CA GLY A 360 -7.42 10.22 28.66
C GLY A 360 -6.82 8.82 28.80
N TYR A 361 -7.27 7.84 28.00
CA TYR A 361 -6.86 6.43 28.11
C TYR A 361 -5.64 6.06 27.24
N PHE A 362 -5.26 6.90 26.27
CA PHE A 362 -4.29 6.50 25.22
C PHE A 362 -3.06 7.41 25.18
N ASP A 363 -1.94 6.82 24.82
CA ASP A 363 -0.73 7.51 24.37
C ASP A 363 -0.71 7.54 22.85
N ILE A 364 -0.64 8.73 22.26
CA ILE A 364 -0.59 8.92 20.80
C ILE A 364 0.85 8.71 20.32
N TYR A 365 1.05 7.80 19.36
CA TYR A 365 2.32 7.59 18.69
C TYR A 365 2.42 8.38 17.38
N ASN A 366 1.29 8.54 16.68
CA ASN A 366 1.20 9.37 15.49
C ASN A 366 -0.16 10.08 15.49
N ASP A 367 -0.13 11.39 15.35
CA ASP A 367 -1.29 12.27 15.39
C ASP A 367 -1.83 12.65 13.99
N GLY A 368 -1.22 12.13 12.92
CA GLY A 368 -1.57 12.46 11.54
C GLY A 368 -0.98 13.77 11.03
N SER A 369 -0.01 14.37 11.74
CA SER A 369 0.69 15.59 11.30
C SER A 369 1.57 15.37 10.07
N HIS A 370 2.10 14.16 9.91
CA HIS A 370 2.77 13.68 8.70
C HIS A 370 1.78 12.89 7.83
N LEU A 371 2.04 11.61 7.58
CA LEU A 371 1.05 10.77 6.90
C LEU A 371 -0.26 10.76 7.73
N PRO A 372 -1.45 10.87 7.11
CA PRO A 372 -2.71 11.01 7.82
C PRO A 372 -3.17 9.69 8.48
N ILE A 373 -2.39 9.27 9.45
CA ILE A 373 -2.57 8.05 10.25
C ILE A 373 -2.59 8.45 11.72
N VAL A 374 -3.62 8.02 12.43
CA VAL A 374 -3.67 8.10 13.88
C VAL A 374 -3.27 6.75 14.45
N CYS A 375 -2.20 6.73 15.23
CA CYS A 375 -1.70 5.52 15.88
C CYS A 375 -1.54 5.76 17.38
N TYR A 376 -2.03 4.83 18.19
CA TYR A 376 -2.00 4.96 19.65
C TYR A 376 -1.94 3.60 20.34
N LYS A 377 -1.48 3.61 21.59
CA LYS A 377 -1.56 2.48 22.52
C LYS A 377 -2.43 2.85 23.73
N LEU A 378 -2.87 1.84 24.46
CA LEU A 378 -3.43 2.05 25.80
C LEU A 378 -2.30 2.51 26.74
N LYS A 379 -2.57 3.51 27.60
CA LYS A 379 -1.61 3.95 28.61
C LYS A 379 -1.29 2.84 29.60
N ASP A 380 -0.05 2.77 30.02
CA ASP A 380 0.41 1.74 30.98
C ASP A 380 -0.26 1.89 32.37
N ASP A 381 -0.69 3.11 32.72
CA ASP A 381 -1.42 3.45 33.94
C ASP A 381 -2.95 3.56 33.76
N ALA A 382 -3.46 3.25 32.57
CA ALA A 382 -4.89 3.20 32.32
C ALA A 382 -5.52 2.11 33.20
N ASN A 383 -6.26 2.52 34.23
CA ASN A 383 -6.91 1.58 35.15
C ASN A 383 -8.20 1.01 34.52
N VAL A 384 -8.06 0.23 33.45
CA VAL A 384 -9.16 -0.42 32.72
C VAL A 384 -8.97 -1.93 32.70
N LYS A 385 -10.06 -2.68 32.48
CA LYS A 385 -10.05 -4.15 32.41
C LYS A 385 -10.14 -4.69 30.97
N TRP A 386 -10.30 -3.80 30.00
CA TRP A 386 -10.43 -4.14 28.58
C TRP A 386 -9.11 -3.84 27.85
N THR A 387 -8.95 -4.46 26.69
CA THR A 387 -7.82 -4.35 25.79
C THR A 387 -8.18 -3.57 24.52
N LEU A 388 -7.20 -3.20 23.69
CA LEU A 388 -7.46 -2.65 22.36
C LEU A 388 -8.18 -3.64 21.43
N TYR A 389 -8.04 -4.96 21.65
CA TYR A 389 -8.80 -5.97 20.92
C TYR A 389 -10.29 -5.91 21.27
N ASP A 390 -10.63 -5.76 22.54
CA ASP A 390 -12.03 -5.57 22.96
C ASP A 390 -12.63 -4.29 22.36
N LEU A 391 -11.85 -3.22 22.28
CA LEU A 391 -12.28 -1.97 21.65
C LEU A 391 -12.48 -2.15 20.14
N ALA A 392 -11.59 -2.88 19.46
CA ALA A 392 -11.73 -3.21 18.03
C ALA A 392 -13.02 -3.98 17.77
N ASP A 393 -13.35 -4.98 18.59
CA ASP A 393 -14.58 -5.75 18.47
C ASP A 393 -15.84 -4.90 18.67
N ARG A 394 -15.82 -3.97 19.64
CA ARG A 394 -16.95 -3.06 19.85
C ARG A 394 -17.15 -2.10 18.69
N LEU A 395 -16.08 -1.60 18.12
CA LEU A 395 -16.12 -0.76 16.92
C LEU A 395 -16.62 -1.54 15.70
N GLN A 396 -16.21 -2.80 15.56
CA GLN A 396 -16.67 -3.67 14.49
C GLN A 396 -18.19 -3.94 14.56
N MET A 397 -18.75 -4.11 15.76
CA MET A 397 -20.19 -4.24 15.95
C MET A 397 -20.99 -3.01 15.48
N ARG A 398 -20.32 -1.85 15.35
CA ARG A 398 -20.88 -0.59 14.81
C ARG A 398 -20.52 -0.35 13.35
N GLY A 399 -19.86 -1.33 12.71
CA GLY A 399 -19.47 -1.27 11.30
C GLY A 399 -18.07 -0.73 11.05
N TRP A 400 -17.35 -0.25 12.08
CA TRP A 400 -16.01 0.31 11.95
C TRP A 400 -14.93 -0.78 12.02
N GLN A 401 -14.12 -0.89 10.99
CA GLN A 401 -12.97 -1.80 11.00
C GLN A 401 -11.71 -1.04 11.43
N VAL A 402 -11.32 -1.24 12.67
CA VAL A 402 -10.12 -0.63 13.28
C VAL A 402 -9.36 -1.72 14.03
N PRO A 403 -8.39 -2.39 13.40
CA PRO A 403 -7.70 -3.52 14.02
C PRO A 403 -6.75 -3.05 15.13
N ALA A 404 -6.62 -3.88 16.14
CA ALA A 404 -5.54 -3.84 17.11
C ALA A 404 -4.50 -4.92 16.76
N TYR A 405 -3.21 -4.61 16.91
CA TYR A 405 -2.14 -5.55 16.60
C TYR A 405 -0.83 -5.16 17.31
N PRO A 406 0.10 -6.12 17.48
CA PRO A 406 1.41 -5.83 18.07
C PRO A 406 2.29 -5.03 17.11
N LEU A 407 3.17 -4.20 17.65
CA LEU A 407 4.28 -3.61 16.91
C LEU A 407 5.26 -4.70 16.42
N PRO A 408 6.11 -4.39 15.43
CA PRO A 408 7.05 -5.37 14.89
C PRO A 408 8.15 -5.75 15.87
N LYS A 409 9.07 -6.59 15.42
CA LYS A 409 10.18 -7.18 16.20
C LYS A 409 10.87 -6.17 17.12
N ASN A 410 11.09 -6.56 18.36
CA ASN A 410 11.57 -5.88 19.55
C ASN A 410 10.51 -5.08 20.33
N LEU A 411 9.34 -4.83 19.74
CA LEU A 411 8.24 -4.07 20.37
C LEU A 411 6.93 -4.88 20.37
N GLU A 412 7.00 -6.21 20.20
CA GLU A 412 5.83 -7.10 20.05
C GLU A 412 4.91 -7.11 21.27
N ASN A 413 5.42 -6.68 22.42
CA ASN A 413 4.65 -6.52 23.65
C ASN A 413 3.80 -5.24 23.67
N ILE A 414 3.98 -4.34 22.72
CA ILE A 414 3.20 -3.11 22.59
C ILE A 414 2.09 -3.34 21.57
N ILE A 415 0.85 -3.36 22.06
CA ILE A 415 -0.33 -3.43 21.19
C ILE A 415 -0.76 -2.03 20.84
N ILE A 416 -1.00 -1.80 19.57
CA ILE A 416 -1.48 -0.52 19.04
C ILE A 416 -2.80 -0.69 18.31
N GLN A 417 -3.50 0.42 18.14
CA GLN A 417 -4.60 0.58 17.21
C GLN A 417 -4.28 1.72 16.26
N ARG A 418 -4.75 1.62 15.00
CA ARG A 418 -4.40 2.60 13.97
C ARG A 418 -5.61 2.89 13.06
N TYR A 419 -5.83 4.17 12.77
CA TYR A 419 -6.75 4.65 11.73
C TYR A 419 -5.95 5.15 10.54
N VAL A 420 -6.39 4.79 9.34
CA VAL A 420 -5.92 5.39 8.10
C VAL A 420 -6.98 6.34 7.59
N CYS A 421 -6.68 7.63 7.60
CA CYS A 421 -7.56 8.63 7.02
C CYS A 421 -7.34 8.69 5.51
N ARG A 422 -8.42 8.49 4.76
CA ARG A 422 -8.43 8.56 3.30
C ARG A 422 -9.31 9.72 2.85
N ALA A 423 -9.25 10.05 1.56
CA ALA A 423 -9.98 11.17 0.97
C ALA A 423 -11.52 11.10 1.17
N ASP A 424 -12.06 9.89 1.30
CA ASP A 424 -13.49 9.64 1.52
C ASP A 424 -13.95 9.72 2.98
N LEU A 425 -13.02 9.88 3.93
CA LEU A 425 -13.32 10.13 5.35
C LEU A 425 -13.41 11.64 5.59
N GLY A 426 -14.61 12.19 5.57
CA GLY A 426 -14.85 13.59 5.90
C GLY A 426 -15.12 13.81 7.39
N PHE A 427 -15.18 15.09 7.82
CA PHE A 427 -15.44 15.46 9.22
C PHE A 427 -16.75 14.87 9.77
N ASN A 428 -17.83 14.82 8.98
CA ASN A 428 -19.08 14.23 9.42
C ASN A 428 -18.93 12.76 9.82
N MET A 429 -18.23 11.96 8.98
CA MET A 429 -17.93 10.56 9.32
C MET A 429 -16.97 10.44 10.50
N ALA A 430 -16.02 11.36 10.64
CA ALA A 430 -15.11 11.40 11.77
C ALA A 430 -15.86 11.68 13.08
N GLU A 431 -16.85 12.57 13.07
CA GLU A 431 -17.72 12.84 14.23
C GLU A 431 -18.56 11.61 14.62
N GLU A 432 -19.17 10.92 13.65
CA GLU A 432 -19.88 9.66 13.89
C GLU A 432 -18.94 8.61 14.50
N PHE A 433 -17.74 8.48 13.93
CA PHE A 433 -16.73 7.56 14.47
C PHE A 433 -16.37 7.90 15.92
N ILE A 434 -16.15 9.17 16.26
CA ILE A 434 -15.81 9.60 17.62
C ILE A 434 -16.94 9.27 18.60
N GLN A 435 -18.20 9.49 18.21
CA GLN A 435 -19.36 9.14 19.04
C GLN A 435 -19.38 7.63 19.31
N ASP A 436 -19.21 6.81 18.30
CA ASP A 436 -19.16 5.35 18.42
C ASP A 436 -17.95 4.86 19.21
N PHE A 437 -16.80 5.52 19.06
CA PHE A 437 -15.58 5.25 19.81
C PHE A 437 -15.78 5.51 21.33
N GLN A 438 -16.32 6.67 21.67
CA GLN A 438 -16.62 7.03 23.06
C GLN A 438 -17.68 6.12 23.68
N ALA A 439 -18.74 5.81 22.93
CA ALA A 439 -19.77 4.88 23.39
C ALA A 439 -19.20 3.47 23.61
N SER A 440 -18.32 3.01 22.74
CA SER A 440 -17.64 1.71 22.89
C SER A 440 -16.77 1.65 24.15
N ILE A 441 -16.02 2.71 24.45
CA ILE A 441 -15.23 2.82 25.69
C ILE A 441 -16.15 2.79 26.92
N GLN A 442 -17.25 3.53 26.87
CA GLN A 442 -18.21 3.57 27.98
C GLN A 442 -18.85 2.19 28.23
N GLU A 443 -19.21 1.46 27.18
CA GLU A 443 -19.71 0.09 27.29
C GLU A 443 -18.69 -0.85 27.90
N LEU A 444 -17.41 -0.77 27.45
CA LEU A 444 -16.32 -1.58 27.99
C LEU A 444 -16.04 -1.29 29.46
N ASN A 445 -16.09 -0.02 29.87
CA ASN A 445 -15.92 0.36 31.28
C ASN A 445 -17.04 -0.17 32.19
N ASN A 446 -18.24 -0.36 31.63
CA ASN A 446 -19.40 -0.89 32.34
C ASN A 446 -19.58 -2.41 32.19
N ALA A 447 -18.77 -3.07 31.35
CA ALA A 447 -18.92 -4.49 31.09
C ALA A 447 -18.47 -5.34 32.30
N HIS A 448 -19.29 -6.37 32.62
CA HIS A 448 -18.96 -7.34 33.65
C HIS A 448 -18.13 -8.52 33.12
N ILE A 449 -18.22 -8.78 31.81
CA ILE A 449 -17.51 -9.87 31.10
C ILE A 449 -16.80 -9.27 29.90
N LEU A 450 -15.50 -9.51 29.79
CA LEU A 450 -14.68 -9.12 28.65
C LEU A 450 -14.39 -10.33 27.76
N PHE A 451 -14.23 -10.11 26.46
CA PHE A 451 -14.09 -11.17 25.46
C PHE A 451 -12.64 -11.65 25.29
N HIS A 452 -11.66 -10.82 25.63
CA HIS A 452 -10.23 -11.14 25.48
C HIS A 452 -9.52 -11.22 26.82
N ASP A 453 -8.87 -12.35 27.09
CA ASP A 453 -7.97 -12.46 28.25
C ASP A 453 -6.68 -11.70 27.95
N THR A 454 -6.29 -10.79 28.82
CA THR A 454 -5.06 -10.02 28.73
C THR A 454 -3.78 -10.87 28.65
N GLN A 455 -3.85 -12.15 29.02
CA GLN A 455 -2.72 -13.09 29.00
C GLN A 455 -2.65 -13.97 27.73
N GLN A 456 -3.68 -13.99 26.88
CA GLN A 456 -3.72 -14.82 25.66
C GLN A 456 -3.68 -14.00 24.35
N SER A 457 -2.98 -12.91 24.31
CA SER A 457 -2.88 -12.02 23.14
C SER A 457 -2.00 -12.60 22.03
N GLY A 458 -2.27 -13.79 21.53
CA GLY A 458 -1.40 -14.44 20.54
C GLY A 458 -2.01 -14.78 19.17
N VAL A 459 -3.31 -14.80 18.97
CA VAL A 459 -3.87 -15.45 17.77
C VAL A 459 -5.21 -14.87 17.29
N HIS A 460 -5.44 -13.59 17.26
CA HIS A 460 -6.61 -13.03 16.55
C HIS A 460 -6.29 -11.68 15.85
N GLY A 461 -5.12 -11.59 15.23
CA GLY A 461 -4.87 -10.53 14.26
C GLY A 461 -5.19 -11.03 12.86
N PHE A 462 -5.78 -10.21 12.01
CA PHE A 462 -5.83 -10.47 10.59
C PHE A 462 -4.40 -10.70 10.10
N THR A 463 -4.08 -11.95 9.80
CA THR A 463 -2.87 -12.29 9.05
C THR A 463 -3.15 -11.96 7.60
N HIS A 464 -2.53 -10.90 7.10
CA HIS A 464 -2.45 -10.62 5.66
C HIS A 464 -1.42 -11.53 5.02
#